data_3bb487a5f42112c61f9403d2135b95d9
#
_entry.id   3bb487a5f42112c61f9403d2135b95d9
#
_cell.length_a   1.000
_cell.length_b   1.000
_cell.length_c   1.000
_cell.angle_alpha   90.00
_cell.angle_beta   90.00
_cell.angle_gamma   90.00
#
_symmetry.space_group_name_H-M   'P 1'
#
loop_
_entity.id
_entity.type
_entity.pdbx_description
1 polymer ?
#
loop_
_entity_poly.entity_id
_entity_poly.type
_entity_poly.pdbx_seq_one_letter_code
_entity_poly.pdbx_strand_id
1 'polypeptide(L)'
;PGHVTIGWIAKRAKGEKTLYDGRWRPVPGKTLPPVPQGVHPVVRFCNPADGDVTWNDLVKGPITISNHEIDDLIIVRTDGIPTYNFAVVVDDWDMQISHVFRGDEHINNTPWQINMFNALGAPLPQFGHCPIILGDDGQKLSKRRGAVSVTAYEEGGYLPEAMLNYLARLGWSHGDEELFSREQLVSWFDGSHLNKSPAQWDPAKLLWVNAHYIKLADNQRLAQLVVGQLARQPVPLTVTADERLEAICALFKDRCDTTVVLAAWAAKFYSDVLPDPAEKAQHVTDGVRPALAALAEKLGTCAWDKPSIGAAIKEVLTVTGLKMPQLAMPVRVLVLGTPQTPSLDAVLALCDRQTAIERLGQI
;
A
#
# COMPACT_ATOMS: atom_id res chain seq x y z
N PRO A 1 -23.34 31.40 -27.23
CA PRO A 1 -22.76 30.14 -26.70
C PRO A 1 -22.83 29.00 -27.73
N GLY A 2 -23.93 28.81 -28.49
CA GLY A 2 -24.08 27.65 -29.36
C GLY A 2 -23.15 27.59 -30.58
N HIS A 3 -22.81 28.70 -31.20
CA HIS A 3 -21.97 28.70 -32.41
C HIS A 3 -20.50 28.37 -32.18
N VAL A 4 -19.95 28.75 -31.03
CA VAL A 4 -18.55 28.42 -30.67
C VAL A 4 -18.40 26.91 -30.42
N THR A 5 -19.39 26.28 -29.80
CA THR A 5 -19.42 24.85 -29.50
C THR A 5 -19.43 23.97 -30.74
N ILE A 6 -20.17 24.34 -31.79
CA ILE A 6 -20.25 23.55 -33.02
C ILE A 6 -18.93 23.56 -33.80
N GLY A 7 -18.29 24.73 -33.94
CA GLY A 7 -16.97 24.85 -34.59
C GLY A 7 -15.89 24.06 -33.83
N TRP A 8 -15.95 24.05 -32.51
CA TRP A 8 -15.04 23.31 -31.62
C TRP A 8 -15.20 21.80 -31.75
N ILE A 9 -16.45 21.31 -31.77
CA ILE A 9 -16.77 19.88 -31.97
C ILE A 9 -16.29 19.42 -33.35
N ALA A 10 -16.51 20.22 -34.39
CA ALA A 10 -16.09 19.91 -35.76
C ALA A 10 -14.56 19.82 -35.91
N LYS A 11 -13.81 20.73 -35.27
CA LYS A 11 -12.34 20.70 -35.23
C LYS A 11 -11.83 19.49 -34.45
N ARG A 12 -12.41 19.22 -33.30
CA ARG A 12 -12.05 18.08 -32.48
C ARG A 12 -12.29 16.73 -33.20
N ALA A 13 -13.37 16.62 -33.95
CA ALA A 13 -13.66 15.44 -34.77
C ALA A 13 -12.64 15.22 -35.90
N LYS A 14 -11.95 16.29 -36.34
CA LYS A 14 -10.85 16.24 -37.31
C LYS A 14 -9.45 16.10 -36.69
N GLY A 15 -9.34 16.00 -35.37
CA GLY A 15 -8.07 15.96 -34.67
C GLY A 15 -7.31 17.30 -34.66
N GLU A 16 -7.96 18.40 -35.02
CA GLU A 16 -7.36 19.74 -35.02
C GLU A 16 -7.31 20.29 -33.57
N LYS A 17 -6.24 21.01 -33.22
CA LYS A 17 -6.14 21.74 -31.93
C LYS A 17 -7.26 22.77 -31.83
N THR A 18 -8.03 22.70 -30.76
CA THR A 18 -9.19 23.58 -30.50
C THR A 18 -8.81 24.68 -29.52
N LEU A 19 -7.98 25.61 -29.97
CA LEU A 19 -7.66 26.82 -29.20
C LEU A 19 -8.85 27.80 -29.26
N TYR A 20 -8.93 28.70 -28.27
CA TYR A 20 -9.87 29.81 -28.28
C TYR A 20 -9.63 30.70 -29.54
N ASP A 21 -10.67 31.07 -30.22
CA ASP A 21 -10.60 31.87 -31.48
C ASP A 21 -10.18 33.31 -31.26
N GLY A 22 -9.92 33.74 -30.03
CA GLY A 22 -9.51 35.08 -29.68
C GLY A 22 -10.60 36.16 -29.93
N ARG A 23 -11.88 35.79 -30.07
CA ARG A 23 -12.97 36.71 -30.40
C ARG A 23 -13.01 37.94 -29.52
N TRP A 24 -12.93 37.79 -28.19
CA TRP A 24 -12.89 38.87 -27.21
C TRP A 24 -11.50 39.15 -26.67
N ARG A 25 -10.44 38.57 -27.26
CA ARG A 25 -9.08 38.88 -26.89
C ARG A 25 -8.73 40.31 -27.28
N PRO A 26 -8.34 41.19 -26.35
CA PRO A 26 -7.90 42.53 -26.69
C PRO A 26 -6.54 42.47 -27.39
N VAL A 27 -6.49 43.03 -28.61
CA VAL A 27 -5.28 43.18 -29.42
C VAL A 27 -5.25 44.61 -29.93
N PRO A 28 -4.10 45.29 -29.97
CA PRO A 28 -4.01 46.64 -30.53
C PRO A 28 -4.66 46.72 -31.91
N GLY A 29 -5.55 47.73 -32.11
CA GLY A 29 -6.27 47.94 -33.37
C GLY A 29 -7.49 47.07 -33.61
N LYS A 30 -7.82 46.14 -32.74
CA LYS A 30 -9.01 45.29 -32.84
C LYS A 30 -10.24 45.88 -32.14
N THR A 31 -11.32 46.10 -32.85
CA THR A 31 -12.63 46.42 -32.24
C THR A 31 -13.26 45.13 -31.69
N LEU A 32 -13.48 45.08 -30.38
CA LEU A 32 -14.11 43.94 -29.75
C LEU A 32 -15.62 43.87 -30.06
N PRO A 33 -16.20 42.69 -30.29
CA PRO A 33 -17.64 42.53 -30.45
C PRO A 33 -18.39 42.98 -29.18
N PRO A 34 -19.64 43.44 -29.30
CA PRO A 34 -20.46 43.75 -28.14
C PRO A 34 -20.70 42.50 -27.29
N VAL A 35 -20.70 42.68 -26.00
CA VAL A 35 -21.04 41.58 -25.06
C VAL A 35 -22.54 41.27 -25.24
N PRO A 36 -22.92 39.99 -25.50
CA PRO A 36 -24.32 39.60 -25.63
C PRO A 36 -25.09 39.88 -24.32
N GLN A 37 -26.31 40.45 -24.47
CA GLN A 37 -27.17 40.70 -23.32
C GLN A 37 -27.64 39.37 -22.69
N GLY A 38 -27.76 39.35 -21.36
CA GLY A 38 -28.27 38.18 -20.61
C GLY A 38 -27.33 36.99 -20.55
N VAL A 39 -26.08 37.12 -20.98
CA VAL A 39 -25.04 36.08 -20.87
C VAL A 39 -24.07 36.40 -19.79
N HIS A 40 -23.90 35.49 -18.84
CA HIS A 40 -22.86 35.62 -17.82
C HIS A 40 -21.48 35.32 -18.44
N PRO A 41 -20.51 36.25 -18.39
CA PRO A 41 -19.20 36.05 -18.97
C PRO A 41 -18.33 35.09 -18.17
N VAL A 42 -17.35 34.47 -18.80
CA VAL A 42 -16.21 33.84 -18.17
C VAL A 42 -15.03 34.78 -18.22
N VAL A 43 -14.08 34.66 -17.29
CA VAL A 43 -12.80 35.37 -17.38
C VAL A 43 -11.77 34.42 -17.96
N ARG A 44 -11.06 34.88 -19.00
CA ARG A 44 -9.94 34.13 -19.59
C ARG A 44 -8.62 34.82 -19.25
N PHE A 45 -7.60 34.01 -19.00
CA PHE A 45 -6.22 34.47 -18.94
C PHE A 45 -5.76 34.74 -20.39
N CYS A 46 -5.31 35.95 -20.65
CA CYS A 46 -4.73 36.32 -21.93
C CYS A 46 -3.28 35.82 -21.97
N ASN A 47 -3.08 34.61 -22.48
CA ASN A 47 -1.75 34.00 -22.54
C ASN A 47 -0.83 34.80 -23.46
N PRO A 48 0.49 34.94 -23.18
CA PRO A 48 1.44 35.51 -24.15
C PRO A 48 1.31 34.86 -25.52
N ALA A 49 1.34 35.65 -26.59
CA ALA A 49 1.18 35.11 -27.95
C ALA A 49 2.49 34.55 -28.50
N ASP A 50 3.62 35.19 -28.12
CA ASP A 50 4.94 34.89 -28.66
C ASP A 50 5.88 34.35 -27.59
N GLY A 51 6.99 33.75 -28.02
CA GLY A 51 8.01 33.17 -27.15
C GLY A 51 7.65 31.79 -26.61
N ASP A 52 8.48 31.32 -25.72
CA ASP A 52 8.40 29.97 -25.17
C ASP A 52 8.36 30.01 -23.64
N VAL A 53 7.69 29.05 -23.04
CA VAL A 53 7.74 28.76 -21.61
C VAL A 53 8.73 27.62 -21.39
N THR A 54 9.82 27.93 -20.70
CA THR A 54 10.88 26.95 -20.37
C THR A 54 11.02 26.85 -18.86
N TRP A 55 11.08 25.61 -18.35
CA TRP A 55 11.42 25.32 -16.97
C TRP A 55 12.32 24.10 -16.87
N ASN A 56 13.09 24.01 -15.81
CA ASN A 56 13.87 22.82 -15.50
C ASN A 56 13.07 21.95 -14.51
N ASP A 57 12.44 20.90 -15.04
CA ASP A 57 11.70 19.96 -14.21
C ASP A 57 12.64 19.08 -13.41
N LEU A 58 12.39 18.97 -12.10
CA LEU A 58 13.27 18.25 -11.16
C LEU A 58 13.35 16.75 -11.46
N VAL A 59 12.35 16.19 -12.16
CA VAL A 59 12.31 14.77 -12.54
C VAL A 59 12.62 14.57 -14.01
N LYS A 60 11.92 15.30 -14.90
CA LYS A 60 12.01 15.11 -16.35
C LYS A 60 13.18 15.84 -16.99
N GLY A 61 13.73 16.87 -16.33
CA GLY A 61 14.75 17.77 -16.87
C GLY A 61 14.14 18.97 -17.62
N PRO A 62 14.89 19.65 -18.50
CA PRO A 62 14.41 20.86 -19.18
C PRO A 62 13.24 20.54 -20.11
N ILE A 63 12.16 21.32 -19.98
CA ILE A 63 10.96 21.25 -20.81
C ILE A 63 10.70 22.63 -21.38
N THR A 64 10.40 22.70 -22.70
CA THR A 64 10.06 23.94 -23.41
C THR A 64 8.79 23.75 -24.21
N ILE A 65 7.83 24.66 -24.05
CA ILE A 65 6.55 24.66 -24.77
C ILE A 65 6.33 26.06 -25.35
N SER A 66 6.04 26.14 -26.65
CA SER A 66 5.77 27.42 -27.32
C SER A 66 4.43 28.01 -26.85
N ASN A 67 4.41 29.33 -26.61
CA ASN A 67 3.19 30.05 -26.27
C ASN A 67 2.11 29.94 -27.35
N HIS A 68 2.47 29.71 -28.62
CA HIS A 68 1.52 29.43 -29.70
C HIS A 68 0.72 28.13 -29.50
N GLU A 69 1.20 27.23 -28.62
CA GLU A 69 0.52 25.97 -28.31
C GLU A 69 -0.39 26.08 -27.07
N ILE A 70 -0.32 27.21 -26.36
CA ILE A 70 -0.99 27.43 -25.08
C ILE A 70 -2.24 28.29 -25.30
N ASP A 71 -3.42 27.78 -24.91
CA ASP A 71 -4.70 28.46 -25.07
C ASP A 71 -4.92 29.57 -24.04
N ASP A 72 -5.79 30.52 -24.36
CA ASP A 72 -6.35 31.47 -23.39
C ASP A 72 -7.33 30.74 -22.47
N LEU A 73 -6.79 30.19 -21.39
CA LEU A 73 -7.53 29.34 -20.44
C LEU A 73 -8.63 30.12 -19.71
N ILE A 74 -9.81 29.54 -19.52
CA ILE A 74 -10.82 30.09 -18.59
C ILE A 74 -10.28 29.95 -17.17
N ILE A 75 -10.12 31.09 -16.49
CA ILE A 75 -9.63 31.14 -15.11
C ILE A 75 -10.75 31.37 -14.07
N VAL A 76 -11.87 32.04 -14.49
CA VAL A 76 -13.05 32.19 -13.64
C VAL A 76 -14.28 31.81 -14.46
N ARG A 77 -15.14 30.98 -13.88
CA ARG A 77 -16.38 30.48 -14.46
C ARG A 77 -17.50 31.53 -14.39
N THR A 78 -18.60 31.27 -15.08
CA THR A 78 -19.81 32.16 -15.10
C THR A 78 -20.43 32.34 -13.72
N ASP A 79 -20.23 31.42 -12.79
CA ASP A 79 -20.69 31.46 -11.39
C ASP A 79 -19.71 32.18 -10.45
N GLY A 80 -18.63 32.75 -11.00
CA GLY A 80 -17.59 33.44 -10.21
C GLY A 80 -16.56 32.51 -9.56
N ILE A 81 -16.68 31.18 -9.73
CA ILE A 81 -15.76 30.22 -9.13
C ILE A 81 -14.50 30.12 -9.99
N PRO A 82 -13.28 30.21 -9.40
CA PRO A 82 -12.03 30.02 -10.11
C PRO A 82 -11.89 28.57 -10.62
N THR A 83 -11.20 28.40 -11.75
CA THR A 83 -10.84 27.08 -12.26
C THR A 83 -9.57 26.57 -11.58
N TYR A 84 -9.36 25.26 -11.66
CA TYR A 84 -8.24 24.55 -11.02
C TYR A 84 -6.89 25.26 -11.22
N ASN A 85 -6.50 25.54 -12.46
CA ASN A 85 -5.17 26.11 -12.74
C ASN A 85 -4.98 27.51 -12.13
N PHE A 86 -6.01 28.29 -12.01
CA PHE A 86 -5.92 29.61 -11.38
C PHE A 86 -5.92 29.53 -9.86
N ALA A 87 -6.81 28.68 -9.30
CA ALA A 87 -6.85 28.46 -7.86
C ALA A 87 -5.51 27.95 -7.33
N VAL A 88 -4.92 26.95 -7.98
CA VAL A 88 -3.61 26.40 -7.61
C VAL A 88 -2.50 27.46 -7.62
N VAL A 89 -2.46 28.33 -8.62
CA VAL A 89 -1.43 29.40 -8.69
C VAL A 89 -1.58 30.37 -7.52
N VAL A 90 -2.81 30.76 -7.18
CA VAL A 90 -3.08 31.68 -6.07
C VAL A 90 -2.76 31.02 -4.74
N ASP A 91 -3.20 29.77 -4.54
CA ASP A 91 -2.96 29.01 -3.30
C ASP A 91 -1.46 28.75 -3.09
N ASP A 92 -0.77 28.29 -4.13
CA ASP A 92 0.68 28.03 -4.07
C ASP A 92 1.48 29.31 -3.76
N TRP A 93 1.06 30.45 -4.31
CA TRP A 93 1.68 31.75 -4.02
C TRP A 93 1.38 32.22 -2.60
N ASP A 94 0.11 32.20 -2.17
CA ASP A 94 -0.30 32.64 -0.84
C ASP A 94 0.34 31.78 0.27
N MET A 95 0.39 30.47 0.04
CA MET A 95 1.04 29.50 0.94
C MET A 95 2.56 29.46 0.82
N GLN A 96 3.17 30.22 -0.08
CA GLN A 96 4.62 30.29 -0.32
C GLN A 96 5.22 28.90 -0.65
N ILE A 97 4.53 28.13 -1.47
CA ILE A 97 5.00 26.80 -1.90
C ILE A 97 6.29 26.95 -2.73
N SER A 98 7.36 26.32 -2.30
CA SER A 98 8.66 26.37 -2.96
C SER A 98 8.84 25.28 -4.02
N HIS A 99 8.20 24.12 -3.85
CA HIS A 99 8.34 22.95 -4.72
C HIS A 99 6.98 22.30 -4.96
N VAL A 100 6.66 22.01 -6.22
CA VAL A 100 5.42 21.33 -6.65
C VAL A 100 5.80 19.98 -7.24
N PHE A 101 5.66 18.90 -6.45
CA PHE A 101 5.78 17.54 -6.95
C PHE A 101 4.39 16.94 -7.21
N ARG A 102 4.17 16.42 -8.42
CA ARG A 102 2.86 15.87 -8.83
C ARG A 102 3.01 14.86 -9.96
N GLY A 103 1.93 14.19 -10.34
CA GLY A 103 1.92 13.27 -11.48
C GLY A 103 2.20 13.97 -12.81
N ASP A 104 2.85 13.25 -13.73
CA ASP A 104 3.26 13.79 -15.03
C ASP A 104 2.08 14.07 -15.98
N GLU A 105 0.86 13.62 -15.67
CA GLU A 105 -0.37 14.07 -16.34
C GLU A 105 -0.62 15.58 -16.20
N HIS A 106 0.03 16.24 -15.26
CA HIS A 106 -0.06 17.69 -15.04
C HIS A 106 1.01 18.51 -15.77
N ILE A 107 1.93 17.89 -16.51
CA ILE A 107 2.97 18.61 -17.28
C ILE A 107 2.33 19.66 -18.18
N ASN A 108 1.24 19.32 -18.86
CA ASN A 108 0.55 20.25 -19.75
C ASN A 108 -0.13 21.45 -19.04
N ASN A 109 -0.33 21.37 -17.72
CA ASN A 109 -0.85 22.49 -16.93
C ASN A 109 0.23 23.49 -16.54
N THR A 110 1.47 23.04 -16.45
CA THR A 110 2.59 23.81 -15.95
C THR A 110 2.85 25.10 -16.74
N PRO A 111 2.84 25.13 -18.09
CA PRO A 111 3.11 26.38 -18.83
C PRO A 111 2.03 27.44 -18.60
N TRP A 112 0.74 27.07 -18.45
CA TRP A 112 -0.30 28.04 -18.06
C TRP A 112 -0.03 28.62 -16.68
N GLN A 113 0.34 27.77 -15.72
CA GLN A 113 0.61 28.19 -14.35
C GLN A 113 1.84 29.11 -14.28
N ILE A 114 2.93 28.78 -14.98
CA ILE A 114 4.12 29.65 -15.08
C ILE A 114 3.75 31.02 -15.67
N ASN A 115 2.98 31.06 -16.75
CA ASN A 115 2.55 32.32 -17.33
C ASN A 115 1.67 33.15 -16.39
N MET A 116 0.81 32.50 -15.59
CA MET A 116 0.00 33.18 -14.58
C MET A 116 0.85 33.71 -13.41
N PHE A 117 1.82 32.92 -12.89
CA PHE A 117 2.80 33.40 -11.89
C PHE A 117 3.53 34.65 -12.39
N ASN A 118 4.03 34.60 -13.62
CA ASN A 118 4.74 35.73 -14.24
C ASN A 118 3.83 36.95 -14.38
N ALA A 119 2.60 36.79 -14.80
CA ALA A 119 1.63 37.89 -14.96
C ALA A 119 1.23 38.52 -13.62
N LEU A 120 1.24 37.75 -12.54
CA LEU A 120 0.99 38.24 -11.18
C LEU A 120 2.21 38.80 -10.51
N GLY A 121 3.41 38.67 -11.12
CA GLY A 121 4.68 39.05 -10.47
C GLY A 121 5.02 38.17 -9.26
N ALA A 122 4.47 36.99 -9.18
CA ALA A 122 4.68 36.05 -8.10
C ALA A 122 5.95 35.20 -8.31
N PRO A 123 6.66 34.79 -7.23
CA PRO A 123 7.82 33.91 -7.35
C PRO A 123 7.40 32.54 -7.87
N LEU A 124 8.19 31.98 -8.80
CA LEU A 124 7.93 30.67 -9.36
C LEU A 124 8.38 29.57 -8.39
N PRO A 125 7.54 28.57 -8.08
CA PRO A 125 7.99 27.35 -7.44
C PRO A 125 8.83 26.50 -8.41
N GLN A 126 9.61 25.58 -7.89
CA GLN A 126 10.21 24.51 -8.68
C GLN A 126 9.20 23.41 -8.95
N PHE A 127 9.20 22.85 -10.17
CA PHE A 127 8.28 21.79 -10.56
C PHE A 127 9.00 20.47 -10.71
N GLY A 128 8.37 19.37 -10.24
CA GLY A 128 8.81 18.00 -10.44
C GLY A 128 7.65 17.11 -10.82
N HIS A 129 7.69 16.52 -12.01
CA HIS A 129 6.61 15.67 -12.52
C HIS A 129 6.98 14.19 -12.45
N CYS A 130 6.46 13.51 -11.42
CA CYS A 130 6.68 12.09 -11.20
C CYS A 130 5.86 11.26 -12.21
N PRO A 131 6.43 10.16 -12.74
CA PRO A 131 5.70 9.29 -13.64
C PRO A 131 4.53 8.59 -12.95
N ILE A 132 3.53 8.19 -13.74
CA ILE A 132 2.40 7.40 -13.25
C ILE A 132 2.87 6.03 -12.78
N ILE A 133 2.13 5.45 -11.83
CA ILE A 133 2.28 4.05 -11.44
C ILE A 133 1.35 3.20 -12.31
N LEU A 134 1.91 2.13 -12.89
CA LEU A 134 1.18 1.13 -13.67
C LEU A 134 0.74 -0.02 -12.77
N GLY A 135 -0.40 -0.62 -13.05
CA GLY A 135 -0.83 -1.88 -12.46
C GLY A 135 -0.03 -3.06 -13.04
N ASP A 136 -0.32 -4.25 -12.56
CA ASP A 136 0.23 -5.51 -13.05
C ASP A 136 -0.11 -5.78 -14.54
N ASP A 137 -1.22 -5.20 -15.02
CA ASP A 137 -1.65 -5.22 -16.43
C ASP A 137 -0.90 -4.20 -17.33
N GLY A 138 0.04 -3.44 -16.79
CA GLY A 138 0.77 -2.38 -17.49
C GLY A 138 -0.06 -1.13 -17.81
N GLN A 139 -1.28 -1.03 -17.30
CA GLN A 139 -2.14 0.15 -17.47
C GLN A 139 -2.04 1.07 -16.25
N LYS A 140 -2.40 2.35 -16.40
CA LYS A 140 -2.42 3.30 -15.29
C LYS A 140 -3.21 2.75 -14.10
N LEU A 141 -2.56 2.68 -12.93
CA LEU A 141 -3.21 2.28 -11.70
C LEU A 141 -4.32 3.29 -11.35
N SER A 142 -5.54 2.80 -11.13
CA SER A 142 -6.69 3.64 -10.82
C SER A 142 -7.65 2.92 -9.87
N LYS A 143 -8.54 3.67 -9.19
CA LYS A 143 -9.57 3.11 -8.29
C LYS A 143 -10.42 2.01 -8.93
N ARG A 144 -10.61 2.05 -10.26
CA ARG A 144 -11.35 1.01 -11.01
C ARG A 144 -10.49 -0.20 -11.37
N ARG A 145 -9.17 -0.13 -11.16
CA ARG A 145 -8.16 -1.12 -11.59
C ARG A 145 -7.17 -1.43 -10.46
N GLY A 146 -7.70 -1.75 -9.27
CA GLY A 146 -6.90 -2.25 -8.16
C GLY A 146 -6.22 -1.22 -7.28
N ALA A 147 -6.31 0.10 -7.57
CA ALA A 147 -5.85 1.10 -6.62
C ALA A 147 -6.80 1.15 -5.42
N VAL A 148 -6.32 0.71 -4.29
CA VAL A 148 -7.06 0.74 -3.02
C VAL A 148 -6.59 1.89 -2.14
N SER A 149 -7.39 2.26 -1.15
CA SER A 149 -6.97 3.23 -0.14
C SER A 149 -5.76 2.69 0.65
N VAL A 150 -4.89 3.58 1.10
CA VAL A 150 -3.76 3.20 1.99
C VAL A 150 -4.26 2.45 3.23
N THR A 151 -5.43 2.81 3.76
CA THR A 151 -6.06 2.13 4.89
C THR A 151 -6.43 0.67 4.60
N ALA A 152 -6.71 0.31 3.34
CA ALA A 152 -6.97 -1.07 2.97
C ALA A 152 -5.72 -1.96 3.08
N TYR A 153 -4.53 -1.38 2.94
CA TYR A 153 -3.28 -2.13 3.20
C TYR A 153 -3.09 -2.39 4.70
N GLU A 154 -3.44 -1.46 5.58
CA GLU A 154 -3.48 -1.70 7.03
C GLU A 154 -4.44 -2.84 7.37
N GLU A 155 -5.65 -2.83 6.81
CA GLU A 155 -6.62 -3.91 6.96
C GLU A 155 -6.09 -5.25 6.41
N GLY A 156 -5.34 -5.21 5.31
CA GLY A 156 -4.63 -6.35 4.72
C GLY A 156 -3.39 -6.81 5.51
N GLY A 157 -3.04 -6.11 6.58
CA GLY A 157 -1.95 -6.50 7.48
C GLY A 157 -0.56 -6.06 7.04
N TYR A 158 -0.47 -5.02 6.21
CA TYR A 158 0.79 -4.40 5.85
C TYR A 158 1.24 -3.39 6.89
N LEU A 159 2.52 -3.38 7.21
CA LEU A 159 3.12 -2.43 8.13
C LEU A 159 3.40 -1.09 7.43
N PRO A 160 3.24 0.06 8.12
CA PRO A 160 3.46 1.37 7.49
C PRO A 160 4.90 1.56 7.00
N GLU A 161 5.91 1.05 7.69
CA GLU A 161 7.30 1.09 7.25
C GLU A 161 7.55 0.27 5.97
N ALA A 162 6.86 -0.86 5.80
CA ALA A 162 6.93 -1.64 4.56
C ALA A 162 6.30 -0.88 3.40
N MET A 163 5.16 -0.23 3.62
CA MET A 163 4.52 0.63 2.63
C MET A 163 5.41 1.81 2.23
N LEU A 164 6.01 2.49 3.20
CA LEU A 164 6.93 3.61 2.94
C LEU A 164 8.14 3.17 2.10
N ASN A 165 8.78 2.08 2.48
CA ASN A 165 9.92 1.53 1.74
C ASN A 165 9.54 1.16 0.31
N TYR A 166 8.44 0.44 0.15
CA TYR A 166 7.98 -0.01 -1.16
C TYR A 166 7.59 1.17 -2.06
N LEU A 167 6.82 2.14 -1.54
CA LEU A 167 6.40 3.33 -2.29
C LEU A 167 7.59 4.21 -2.68
N ALA A 168 8.59 4.36 -1.80
CA ALA A 168 9.80 5.09 -2.14
C ALA A 168 10.51 4.44 -3.33
N ARG A 169 10.66 3.12 -3.35
CA ARG A 169 11.32 2.37 -4.43
C ARG A 169 10.57 2.40 -5.77
N LEU A 170 9.27 2.68 -5.79
CA LEU A 170 8.52 2.84 -7.04
C LEU A 170 8.96 4.07 -7.85
N GLY A 171 9.39 5.14 -7.19
CA GLY A 171 9.73 6.39 -7.87
C GLY A 171 11.13 6.92 -7.60
N TRP A 172 11.91 6.26 -6.74
CA TRP A 172 13.23 6.71 -6.30
C TRP A 172 14.17 5.53 -6.03
N SER A 173 15.47 5.77 -6.08
CA SER A 173 16.49 4.78 -5.76
C SER A 173 17.69 5.38 -5.05
N HIS A 174 18.31 4.61 -4.16
CA HIS A 174 19.59 4.90 -3.53
C HIS A 174 20.52 3.72 -3.77
N GLY A 175 21.33 3.77 -4.85
CA GLY A 175 22.12 2.64 -5.30
C GLY A 175 21.24 1.40 -5.51
N ASP A 176 21.73 0.25 -5.04
CA ASP A 176 21.06 -1.05 -5.13
C ASP A 176 20.26 -1.39 -3.87
N GLU A 177 20.17 -0.46 -2.88
CA GLU A 177 19.46 -0.70 -1.64
C GLU A 177 17.96 -0.85 -1.88
N GLU A 178 17.44 -2.01 -1.49
CA GLU A 178 16.00 -2.32 -1.62
C GLU A 178 15.23 -2.14 -0.31
N LEU A 179 15.91 -2.37 0.82
CA LEU A 179 15.34 -2.32 2.16
C LEU A 179 16.11 -1.29 2.99
N PHE A 180 15.38 -0.37 3.61
CA PHE A 180 15.97 0.71 4.40
C PHE A 180 15.00 1.21 5.47
N SER A 181 15.53 1.64 6.60
CA SER A 181 14.71 2.23 7.66
C SER A 181 14.19 3.63 7.25
N ARG A 182 13.21 4.11 7.99
CA ARG A 182 12.70 5.47 7.81
C ARG A 182 13.80 6.53 8.00
N GLU A 183 14.68 6.31 8.97
CA GLU A 183 15.80 7.19 9.29
C GLU A 183 16.80 7.23 8.13
N GLN A 184 17.09 6.08 7.54
CA GLN A 184 17.93 5.98 6.34
C GLN A 184 17.28 6.71 5.16
N LEU A 185 15.97 6.48 4.91
CA LEU A 185 15.24 7.17 3.85
C LEU A 185 15.31 8.69 4.02
N VAL A 186 15.06 9.20 5.24
CA VAL A 186 15.14 10.65 5.53
C VAL A 186 16.56 11.19 5.32
N SER A 187 17.59 10.42 5.64
CA SER A 187 18.99 10.84 5.48
C SER A 187 19.46 10.81 4.03
N TRP A 188 18.89 9.96 3.19
CA TRP A 188 19.30 9.77 1.79
C TRP A 188 18.47 10.56 0.79
N PHE A 189 17.20 10.84 1.11
CA PHE A 189 16.29 11.51 0.20
C PHE A 189 16.53 13.02 0.20
N ASP A 190 17.04 13.52 -0.91
CA ASP A 190 17.30 14.93 -1.15
C ASP A 190 16.50 15.50 -2.36
N GLY A 191 15.57 14.74 -2.90
CA GLY A 191 14.81 15.08 -4.11
C GLY A 191 15.53 14.74 -5.41
N SER A 192 16.75 14.22 -5.35
CA SER A 192 17.48 13.69 -6.51
C SER A 192 17.15 12.21 -6.75
N HIS A 193 17.63 11.66 -7.87
CA HIS A 193 17.47 10.24 -8.23
C HIS A 193 16.01 9.77 -8.38
N LEU A 194 15.09 10.72 -8.64
CA LEU A 194 13.70 10.38 -8.98
C LEU A 194 13.65 9.78 -10.38
N ASN A 195 12.91 8.68 -10.52
CA ASN A 195 12.79 7.94 -11.77
C ASN A 195 11.98 8.74 -12.80
N LYS A 196 12.44 8.75 -14.06
CA LYS A 196 11.74 9.41 -15.18
C LYS A 196 10.68 8.54 -15.83
N SER A 197 10.82 7.23 -15.70
CA SER A 197 9.95 6.24 -16.33
C SER A 197 8.89 5.72 -15.35
N PRO A 198 7.71 5.34 -15.84
CA PRO A 198 6.69 4.69 -15.02
C PRO A 198 7.22 3.45 -14.30
N ALA A 199 6.83 3.28 -13.04
CA ALA A 199 7.07 2.08 -12.27
C ALA A 199 5.83 1.19 -12.30
N GLN A 200 6.02 -0.13 -12.25
CA GLN A 200 4.93 -1.09 -12.20
C GLN A 200 4.72 -1.55 -10.76
N TRP A 201 3.45 -1.59 -10.35
CA TRP A 201 3.05 -2.14 -9.07
C TRP A 201 3.26 -3.65 -9.05
N ASP A 202 4.00 -4.15 -8.07
CA ASP A 202 4.28 -5.58 -7.87
C ASP A 202 3.81 -6.00 -6.46
N PRO A 203 2.64 -6.68 -6.35
CA PRO A 203 2.12 -7.17 -5.06
C PRO A 203 3.04 -8.19 -4.39
N ALA A 204 3.74 -9.02 -5.16
CA ALA A 204 4.63 -10.03 -4.59
C ALA A 204 5.87 -9.38 -3.95
N LYS A 205 6.41 -8.33 -4.60
CA LYS A 205 7.50 -7.54 -4.03
C LYS A 205 7.07 -6.80 -2.77
N LEU A 206 5.85 -6.26 -2.74
CA LEU A 206 5.32 -5.61 -1.53
C LEU A 206 5.17 -6.61 -0.37
N LEU A 207 4.66 -7.81 -0.63
CA LEU A 207 4.59 -8.89 0.38
C LEU A 207 5.98 -9.26 0.91
N TRP A 208 6.97 -9.39 0.03
CA TRP A 208 8.34 -9.67 0.43
C TRP A 208 8.93 -8.57 1.32
N VAL A 209 8.71 -7.30 0.97
CA VAL A 209 9.11 -6.16 1.82
C VAL A 209 8.40 -6.23 3.17
N ASN A 210 7.09 -6.50 3.19
CA ASN A 210 6.31 -6.57 4.42
C ASN A 210 6.77 -7.72 5.34
N ALA A 211 7.04 -8.89 4.77
CA ALA A 211 7.58 -10.03 5.51
C ALA A 211 8.91 -9.69 6.20
N HIS A 212 9.78 -8.92 5.53
CA HIS A 212 11.03 -8.45 6.13
C HIS A 212 10.77 -7.59 7.38
N TYR A 213 9.88 -6.61 7.29
CA TYR A 213 9.56 -5.74 8.43
C TYR A 213 8.82 -6.46 9.55
N ILE A 214 7.95 -7.42 9.25
CA ILE A 214 7.30 -8.27 10.27
C ILE A 214 8.35 -9.04 11.07
N LYS A 215 9.36 -9.61 10.42
CA LYS A 215 10.47 -10.30 11.09
C LYS A 215 11.22 -9.41 12.08
N LEU A 216 11.46 -8.16 11.71
CA LEU A 216 12.20 -7.19 12.51
C LEU A 216 11.33 -6.51 13.58
N ALA A 217 10.02 -6.54 13.42
CA ALA A 217 9.10 -5.84 14.30
C ALA A 217 9.17 -6.38 15.74
N ASP A 218 8.98 -5.46 16.69
CA ASP A 218 8.84 -5.77 18.10
C ASP A 218 7.62 -6.66 18.35
N ASN A 219 7.75 -7.68 19.23
CA ASN A 219 6.70 -8.66 19.44
C ASN A 219 5.47 -8.08 20.17
N GLN A 220 5.66 -7.12 21.09
CA GLN A 220 4.58 -6.43 21.78
C GLN A 220 3.74 -5.62 20.79
N ARG A 221 4.41 -4.89 19.89
CA ARG A 221 3.73 -4.16 18.80
C ARG A 221 2.97 -5.12 17.89
N LEU A 222 3.58 -6.24 17.50
CA LEU A 222 2.90 -7.26 16.69
C LEU A 222 1.67 -7.82 17.39
N ALA A 223 1.75 -8.10 18.71
CA ALA A 223 0.60 -8.56 19.48
C ALA A 223 -0.55 -7.55 19.46
N GLN A 224 -0.27 -6.25 19.60
CA GLN A 224 -1.29 -5.19 19.50
C GLN A 224 -1.96 -5.17 18.11
N LEU A 225 -1.18 -5.28 17.04
CA LEU A 225 -1.72 -5.33 15.66
C LEU A 225 -2.56 -6.60 15.43
N VAL A 226 -2.09 -7.73 15.95
CA VAL A 226 -2.80 -9.02 15.87
C VAL A 226 -4.15 -8.97 16.58
N VAL A 227 -4.24 -8.34 17.76
CA VAL A 227 -5.55 -8.12 18.44
C VAL A 227 -6.54 -7.41 17.51
N GLY A 228 -6.11 -6.36 16.83
CA GLY A 228 -6.95 -5.66 15.85
C GLY A 228 -7.40 -6.55 14.68
N GLN A 229 -6.50 -7.41 14.18
CA GLN A 229 -6.84 -8.35 13.10
C GLN A 229 -7.77 -9.47 13.58
N LEU A 230 -7.59 -9.99 14.79
CA LEU A 230 -8.47 -11.01 15.39
C LEU A 230 -9.90 -10.49 15.58
N ALA A 231 -10.05 -9.23 15.96
CA ALA A 231 -11.35 -8.58 16.09
C ALA A 231 -12.08 -8.37 14.74
N ARG A 232 -11.33 -8.31 13.64
CA ARG A 232 -11.87 -8.14 12.26
C ARG A 232 -12.19 -9.46 11.55
N GLN A 233 -11.88 -10.61 12.15
CA GLN A 233 -12.19 -11.91 11.54
C GLN A 233 -13.69 -12.13 11.39
N PRO A 234 -14.15 -13.02 10.45
CA PRO A 234 -15.56 -13.37 10.30
C PRO A 234 -16.21 -13.86 11.60
N VAL A 235 -15.44 -14.55 12.44
CA VAL A 235 -15.78 -14.87 13.84
C VAL A 235 -14.81 -14.09 14.71
N PRO A 236 -15.21 -12.91 15.22
CA PRO A 236 -14.32 -12.05 16.00
C PRO A 236 -13.85 -12.71 17.28
N LEU A 237 -12.57 -12.61 17.57
CA LEU A 237 -11.95 -13.07 18.81
C LEU A 237 -11.52 -11.86 19.66
N THR A 238 -11.96 -11.85 20.91
CA THR A 238 -11.51 -10.86 21.90
C THR A 238 -10.31 -11.45 22.66
N VAL A 239 -9.12 -10.94 22.34
CA VAL A 239 -7.86 -11.38 22.93
C VAL A 239 -7.12 -10.15 23.47
N THR A 240 -6.36 -10.32 24.52
CA THR A 240 -5.49 -9.28 25.10
C THR A 240 -4.07 -9.43 24.53
N ALA A 241 -3.41 -8.30 24.27
CA ALA A 241 -1.99 -8.29 23.91
C ALA A 241 -1.14 -8.51 25.20
N ASP A 242 -1.05 -9.77 25.61
CA ASP A 242 -0.31 -10.23 26.77
C ASP A 242 0.99 -10.96 26.38
N GLU A 243 1.78 -11.36 27.35
CA GLU A 243 3.04 -12.09 27.16
C GLU A 243 2.85 -13.39 26.34
N ARG A 244 1.69 -14.05 26.45
CA ARG A 244 1.38 -15.26 25.68
C ARG A 244 1.21 -14.92 24.20
N LEU A 245 0.44 -13.89 23.87
CA LEU A 245 0.27 -13.46 22.48
C LEU A 245 1.58 -12.94 21.88
N GLU A 246 2.40 -12.23 22.66
CA GLU A 246 3.74 -11.81 22.25
C GLU A 246 4.64 -13.02 21.91
N ALA A 247 4.61 -14.06 22.74
CA ALA A 247 5.37 -15.29 22.50
C ALA A 247 4.85 -16.06 21.27
N ILE A 248 3.54 -16.08 21.02
CA ILE A 248 2.95 -16.62 19.78
C ILE A 248 3.44 -15.82 18.57
N CYS A 249 3.40 -14.50 18.62
CA CYS A 249 3.92 -13.65 17.56
C CYS A 249 5.41 -13.91 17.29
N ALA A 250 6.23 -14.00 18.34
CA ALA A 250 7.64 -14.31 18.22
C ALA A 250 7.91 -15.67 17.55
N LEU A 251 7.08 -16.67 17.86
CA LEU A 251 7.24 -18.03 17.32
C LEU A 251 6.86 -18.12 15.84
N PHE A 252 5.89 -17.31 15.38
CA PHE A 252 5.30 -17.46 14.05
C PHE A 252 5.68 -16.34 13.06
N LYS A 253 6.17 -15.18 13.50
CA LYS A 253 6.40 -14.01 12.62
C LYS A 253 7.33 -14.30 11.44
N ASP A 254 8.30 -15.21 11.57
CA ASP A 254 9.22 -15.56 10.50
C ASP A 254 8.56 -16.33 9.33
N ARG A 255 7.32 -16.76 9.50
CA ARG A 255 6.52 -17.51 8.53
C ARG A 255 5.35 -16.70 7.97
N CYS A 256 5.27 -15.43 8.34
CA CYS A 256 4.15 -14.56 8.02
C CYS A 256 4.63 -13.39 7.15
N ASP A 257 3.88 -13.11 6.13
CA ASP A 257 4.08 -11.95 5.24
C ASP A 257 3.14 -10.79 5.57
N THR A 258 2.08 -11.03 6.35
CA THR A 258 1.15 -10.02 6.84
C THR A 258 0.74 -10.27 8.29
N THR A 259 0.27 -9.23 8.98
CA THR A 259 -0.30 -9.39 10.34
C THR A 259 -1.63 -10.15 10.31
N VAL A 260 -2.32 -10.21 9.17
CA VAL A 260 -3.51 -11.07 8.97
C VAL A 260 -3.12 -12.54 9.04
N VAL A 261 -2.05 -12.96 8.36
CA VAL A 261 -1.54 -14.34 8.44
C VAL A 261 -1.06 -14.66 9.84
N LEU A 262 -0.38 -13.73 10.50
CA LEU A 262 0.05 -13.91 11.89
C LEU A 262 -1.16 -14.05 12.83
N ALA A 263 -2.21 -13.27 12.65
CA ALA A 263 -3.46 -13.39 13.41
C ALA A 263 -4.18 -14.72 13.16
N ALA A 264 -4.16 -15.23 11.93
CA ALA A 264 -4.71 -16.55 11.63
C ALA A 264 -3.98 -17.68 12.35
N TRP A 265 -2.64 -17.57 12.54
CA TRP A 265 -1.90 -18.48 13.39
C TRP A 265 -2.25 -18.29 14.88
N ALA A 266 -2.32 -17.07 15.36
CA ALA A 266 -2.68 -16.78 16.74
C ALA A 266 -4.08 -17.29 17.10
N ALA A 267 -5.06 -17.14 16.21
CA ALA A 267 -6.43 -17.58 16.41
C ALA A 267 -6.53 -19.05 16.82
N LYS A 268 -5.65 -19.92 16.31
CA LYS A 268 -5.62 -21.36 16.62
C LYS A 268 -5.32 -21.69 18.11
N PHE A 269 -4.79 -20.71 18.86
CA PHE A 269 -4.51 -20.83 20.30
C PHE A 269 -5.67 -20.33 21.16
N TYR A 270 -6.65 -19.62 20.59
CA TYR A 270 -7.75 -18.97 21.31
C TYR A 270 -9.15 -19.39 20.84
N SER A 271 -9.25 -20.22 19.79
CA SER A 271 -10.52 -20.72 19.26
C SER A 271 -10.47 -22.22 19.04
N ASP A 272 -11.63 -22.85 18.84
CA ASP A 272 -11.69 -24.25 18.45
C ASP A 272 -11.00 -24.49 17.12
N VAL A 273 -10.25 -25.57 17.05
CA VAL A 273 -9.54 -26.01 15.86
C VAL A 273 -10.23 -27.27 15.33
N LEU A 274 -10.75 -27.18 14.11
CA LEU A 274 -11.27 -28.31 13.38
C LEU A 274 -10.23 -28.74 12.34
N PRO A 275 -9.52 -29.87 12.55
CA PRO A 275 -8.59 -30.38 11.55
C PRO A 275 -9.30 -30.73 10.26
N ASP A 276 -8.67 -30.47 9.12
CA ASP A 276 -9.14 -30.97 7.84
C ASP A 276 -9.28 -32.50 7.90
N PRO A 277 -10.44 -33.09 7.50
CA PRO A 277 -10.67 -34.54 7.58
C PRO A 277 -9.65 -35.37 6.79
N ALA A 278 -9.16 -34.85 5.65
CA ALA A 278 -8.16 -35.55 4.84
C ALA A 278 -6.79 -35.55 5.54
N GLU A 279 -6.38 -34.42 6.10
CA GLU A 279 -5.13 -34.28 6.89
C GLU A 279 -5.20 -35.16 8.15
N LYS A 280 -6.35 -35.17 8.84
CA LYS A 280 -6.57 -36.04 9.99
C LYS A 280 -6.47 -37.52 9.59
N ALA A 281 -7.13 -37.95 8.53
CA ALA A 281 -7.08 -39.34 8.06
C ALA A 281 -5.66 -39.77 7.63
N GLN A 282 -4.91 -38.85 7.00
CA GLN A 282 -3.55 -39.10 6.55
C GLN A 282 -2.56 -39.28 7.70
N HIS A 283 -2.69 -38.49 8.75
CA HIS A 283 -1.66 -38.41 9.82
C HIS A 283 -2.09 -39.15 11.11
N VAL A 284 -3.37 -39.24 11.44
CA VAL A 284 -3.88 -39.90 12.67
C VAL A 284 -4.28 -41.33 12.36
N THR A 285 -3.29 -42.17 12.07
CA THR A 285 -3.51 -43.59 11.75
C THR A 285 -3.61 -44.44 13.01
N ASP A 286 -4.18 -45.66 12.88
CA ASP A 286 -4.35 -46.61 14.01
C ASP A 286 -3.00 -46.94 14.69
N GLY A 287 -1.90 -46.98 13.91
CA GLY A 287 -0.55 -47.25 14.44
C GLY A 287 0.00 -46.15 15.33
N VAL A 288 -0.52 -44.90 15.19
CA VAL A 288 -0.02 -43.72 15.97
C VAL A 288 -0.92 -43.44 17.18
N ARG A 289 -2.19 -43.89 17.19
CA ARG A 289 -3.13 -43.61 18.30
C ARG A 289 -2.60 -44.00 19.70
N PRO A 290 -1.93 -45.15 19.90
CA PRO A 290 -1.37 -45.49 21.20
C PRO A 290 -0.29 -44.49 21.67
N ALA A 291 0.54 -43.96 20.73
CA ALA A 291 1.55 -43.00 21.06
C ALA A 291 0.96 -41.59 21.40
N LEU A 292 -0.14 -41.20 20.72
CA LEU A 292 -0.89 -39.99 21.02
C LEU A 292 -1.52 -40.04 22.41
N ALA A 293 -2.12 -41.20 22.80
CA ALA A 293 -2.68 -41.42 24.13
C ALA A 293 -1.60 -41.38 25.22
N ALA A 294 -0.46 -42.05 25.00
CA ALA A 294 0.69 -41.99 25.91
C ALA A 294 1.25 -40.56 26.05
N LEU A 295 1.29 -39.80 24.96
CA LEU A 295 1.71 -38.40 25.00
C LEU A 295 0.73 -37.54 25.81
N ALA A 296 -0.57 -37.68 25.60
CA ALA A 296 -1.58 -36.93 26.35
C ALA A 296 -1.49 -37.22 27.88
N GLU A 297 -1.26 -38.47 28.29
CA GLU A 297 -1.07 -38.84 29.68
C GLU A 297 0.16 -38.16 30.29
N LYS A 298 1.31 -38.20 29.59
CA LYS A 298 2.54 -37.55 30.06
C LYS A 298 2.41 -36.02 30.12
N LEU A 299 1.78 -35.41 29.16
CA LEU A 299 1.47 -33.98 29.13
C LEU A 299 0.55 -33.55 30.28
N GLY A 300 -0.31 -34.46 30.76
CA GLY A 300 -1.17 -34.23 31.92
C GLY A 300 -0.39 -34.05 33.23
N THR A 301 0.82 -34.61 33.35
CA THR A 301 1.59 -34.68 34.58
C THR A 301 2.93 -33.89 34.58
N CYS A 302 3.49 -33.61 33.40
CA CYS A 302 4.76 -32.87 33.31
C CYS A 302 4.60 -31.37 33.64
N ALA A 303 5.68 -30.67 33.91
CA ALA A 303 5.69 -29.21 33.97
C ALA A 303 5.29 -28.63 32.58
N TRP A 304 4.52 -27.52 32.58
CA TRP A 304 4.03 -26.95 31.31
C TRP A 304 5.00 -25.89 30.79
N ASP A 305 6.17 -26.38 30.39
CA ASP A 305 7.23 -25.59 29.79
C ASP A 305 7.87 -26.34 28.61
N LYS A 306 8.55 -25.61 27.73
CA LYS A 306 9.16 -26.18 26.52
C LYS A 306 10.13 -27.33 26.81
N PRO A 307 11.07 -27.24 27.80
CA PRO A 307 11.99 -28.35 28.13
C PRO A 307 11.25 -29.62 28.60
N SER A 308 10.29 -29.49 29.51
CA SER A 308 9.54 -30.63 30.10
C SER A 308 8.64 -31.30 29.04
N ILE A 309 7.97 -30.52 28.23
CA ILE A 309 7.19 -31.02 27.07
C ILE A 309 8.10 -31.73 26.06
N GLY A 310 9.26 -31.16 25.77
CA GLY A 310 10.26 -31.78 24.89
C GLY A 310 10.78 -33.13 25.44
N ALA A 311 10.95 -33.23 26.76
CA ALA A 311 11.32 -34.49 27.42
C ALA A 311 10.20 -35.54 27.30
N ALA A 312 8.94 -35.16 27.57
CA ALA A 312 7.79 -36.04 27.43
C ALA A 312 7.67 -36.59 25.99
N ILE A 313 7.83 -35.73 24.97
CA ILE A 313 7.83 -36.14 23.56
C ILE A 313 8.95 -37.17 23.30
N LYS A 314 10.18 -36.92 23.74
CA LYS A 314 11.32 -37.83 23.55
C LYS A 314 11.09 -39.17 24.20
N GLU A 315 10.53 -39.19 25.40
CA GLU A 315 10.24 -40.42 26.13
C GLU A 315 9.21 -41.29 25.39
N VAL A 316 8.12 -40.66 24.86
CA VAL A 316 7.14 -41.37 24.07
C VAL A 316 7.74 -41.96 22.78
N LEU A 317 8.61 -41.19 22.10
CA LEU A 317 9.34 -41.69 20.93
C LEU A 317 10.24 -42.89 21.25
N THR A 318 10.93 -42.85 22.41
CA THR A 318 11.78 -43.93 22.83
C THR A 318 10.99 -45.22 23.13
N VAL A 319 9.86 -45.10 23.84
CA VAL A 319 9.01 -46.22 24.19
C VAL A 319 8.30 -46.83 22.99
N THR A 320 7.83 -45.99 22.04
CA THR A 320 7.06 -46.46 20.89
C THR A 320 7.91 -46.82 19.69
N GLY A 321 9.19 -46.42 19.66
CA GLY A 321 10.07 -46.62 18.51
C GLY A 321 9.74 -45.74 17.29
N LEU A 322 8.83 -44.77 17.44
CA LEU A 322 8.45 -43.84 16.35
C LEU A 322 9.55 -42.79 16.13
N LYS A 323 9.65 -42.34 14.88
CA LYS A 323 10.47 -41.16 14.53
C LYS A 323 9.70 -39.88 14.81
N MET A 324 10.43 -38.78 15.09
CA MET A 324 9.83 -37.47 15.39
C MET A 324 8.72 -37.03 14.41
N PRO A 325 8.87 -37.12 13.08
CA PRO A 325 7.79 -36.73 12.16
C PRO A 325 6.52 -37.58 12.32
N GLN A 326 6.66 -38.86 12.63
CA GLN A 326 5.51 -39.77 12.77
C GLN A 326 4.63 -39.44 13.97
N LEU A 327 5.18 -38.84 15.03
CA LEU A 327 4.42 -38.36 16.18
C LEU A 327 4.06 -36.88 16.04
N ALA A 328 4.98 -36.04 15.54
CA ALA A 328 4.80 -34.61 15.52
C ALA A 328 3.71 -34.13 14.51
N MET A 329 3.60 -34.77 13.33
CA MET A 329 2.57 -34.37 12.34
C MET A 329 1.16 -34.60 12.86
N PRO A 330 0.77 -35.79 13.37
CA PRO A 330 -0.56 -35.98 13.91
C PRO A 330 -0.85 -35.08 15.12
N VAL A 331 0.11 -34.86 16.01
CA VAL A 331 -0.09 -33.92 17.14
C VAL A 331 -0.38 -32.50 16.62
N ARG A 332 0.37 -32.02 15.64
CA ARG A 332 0.15 -30.71 15.03
C ARG A 332 -1.21 -30.58 14.35
N VAL A 333 -1.61 -31.62 13.63
CA VAL A 333 -2.93 -31.66 12.97
C VAL A 333 -4.04 -31.60 14.00
N LEU A 334 -3.95 -32.37 15.07
CA LEU A 334 -4.96 -32.37 16.13
C LEU A 334 -5.00 -31.05 16.91
N VAL A 335 -3.80 -30.48 17.25
CA VAL A 335 -3.72 -29.30 18.11
C VAL A 335 -3.91 -27.99 17.34
N LEU A 336 -3.34 -27.86 16.15
CA LEU A 336 -3.38 -26.62 15.35
C LEU A 336 -4.02 -26.77 13.97
N GLY A 337 -4.56 -27.95 13.61
CA GLY A 337 -5.25 -28.18 12.34
C GLY A 337 -4.33 -28.18 11.11
N THR A 338 -3.00 -28.37 11.29
CA THR A 338 -2.04 -28.38 10.18
C THR A 338 -0.80 -29.17 10.54
N PRO A 339 -0.19 -29.96 9.63
CA PRO A 339 1.00 -30.73 9.90
C PRO A 339 2.30 -29.90 9.98
N GLN A 340 2.25 -28.64 9.49
CA GLN A 340 3.43 -27.78 9.40
C GLN A 340 3.36 -26.61 10.38
N THR A 341 4.18 -26.64 11.43
CA THR A 341 4.31 -25.59 12.45
C THR A 341 5.79 -25.42 12.83
N PRO A 342 6.15 -24.46 13.66
CA PRO A 342 7.42 -24.44 14.40
C PRO A 342 7.63 -25.71 15.23
N SER A 343 8.69 -25.74 16.07
CA SER A 343 8.97 -26.91 16.90
C SER A 343 7.78 -27.26 17.80
N LEU A 344 7.48 -28.57 17.89
CA LEU A 344 6.27 -29.07 18.56
C LEU A 344 6.22 -28.69 20.04
N ASP A 345 7.33 -28.80 20.73
CA ASP A 345 7.48 -28.42 22.14
C ASP A 345 7.18 -26.94 22.40
N ALA A 346 7.66 -26.04 21.52
CA ALA A 346 7.39 -24.60 21.63
C ALA A 346 5.89 -24.29 21.35
N VAL A 347 5.29 -24.96 20.38
CA VAL A 347 3.87 -24.82 20.07
C VAL A 347 3.00 -25.26 21.24
N LEU A 348 3.24 -26.45 21.77
CA LEU A 348 2.48 -27.00 22.89
C LEU A 348 2.61 -26.14 24.15
N ALA A 349 3.81 -25.63 24.44
CA ALA A 349 4.04 -24.75 25.60
C ALA A 349 3.22 -23.45 25.58
N LEU A 350 2.79 -23.00 24.39
CA LEU A 350 1.93 -21.82 24.20
C LEU A 350 0.43 -22.15 24.18
N CYS A 351 0.06 -23.43 24.01
CA CYS A 351 -1.32 -23.88 24.15
C CYS A 351 -1.75 -23.85 25.62
N ASP A 352 -3.05 -23.69 25.87
CA ASP A 352 -3.60 -24.07 27.14
C ASP A 352 -3.47 -25.60 27.32
N ARG A 353 -2.99 -26.03 28.51
CA ARG A 353 -2.72 -27.45 28.79
C ARG A 353 -3.96 -28.33 28.55
N GLN A 354 -5.07 -27.94 29.15
CA GLN A 354 -6.30 -28.71 29.09
C GLN A 354 -6.80 -28.83 27.64
N THR A 355 -6.81 -27.70 26.94
CA THR A 355 -7.16 -27.64 25.53
C THR A 355 -6.28 -28.52 24.64
N ALA A 356 -4.96 -28.53 24.87
CA ALA A 356 -4.03 -29.37 24.12
C ALA A 356 -4.30 -30.87 24.33
N ILE A 357 -4.54 -31.28 25.59
CA ILE A 357 -4.85 -32.67 25.95
C ILE A 357 -6.20 -33.10 25.36
N GLU A 358 -7.24 -32.27 25.47
CA GLU A 358 -8.55 -32.54 24.89
C GLU A 358 -8.49 -32.71 23.36
N ARG A 359 -7.75 -31.86 22.67
CA ARG A 359 -7.53 -31.97 21.22
C ARG A 359 -6.79 -33.25 20.84
N LEU A 360 -5.79 -33.66 21.64
CA LEU A 360 -5.11 -34.94 21.45
C LEU A 360 -6.04 -36.14 21.69
N GLY A 361 -7.06 -36.03 22.54
CA GLY A 361 -8.06 -37.07 22.79
C GLY A 361 -9.08 -37.23 21.66
N GLN A 362 -9.12 -36.38 20.66
CA GLN A 362 -10.04 -36.47 19.49
C GLN A 362 -9.53 -37.45 18.42
N ILE A 363 -8.87 -38.55 18.85
CA ILE A 363 -8.29 -39.57 17.98
C ILE A 363 -9.30 -40.59 17.45
#